data_aa0deb965f54ffcf3fd1e2d0fac9622b
#
_entry.id   aa0deb965f54ffcf3fd1e2d0fac9622b
#
_cell.length_a   1.000
_cell.length_b   1.000
_cell.length_c   1.000
_cell.angle_alpha   90.00
_cell.angle_beta   90.00
_cell.angle_gamma   90.00
#
_symmetry.space_group_name_H-M   'P 1'
#
loop_
_entity.id
_entity.type
_entity.pdbx_description
1 polymer ?
#
loop_
_entity_poly.entity_id
_entity_poly.type
_entity_poly.pdbx_seq_one_letter_code
_entity_poly.pdbx_strand_id
1 'polypeptide(L)'
;MTVAVHLENLTRRFNGLVAVDNISFDIEHGEIFGLLGPNGAGKTTTLSMLSTMLKPTSGSATVNGIDIEHDEDGVRKSIGIVFQDQSLDEELTAWENMDFHGRLYRIPADIRKQRITELLKLVELEDRKNDIVKTFSGGMRRRLEIARGLLHHPSVLFLDEPTLGLDPQTRNHLWQYIATLAQEKGITIILTTHYMDEADRLCNRVAIIDHGKIIALDTPKNLKDGIGGDVVTIQSPDPAAIVAALTEPWITRVEQHNDEVIVSLQNAEQHISTIVTLLNTQQVPIESIAIHKPTLEDVFLSFTGKTIREEEADHKTKMRMFQRMVRH
;
A
#
# COMPACT_ATOMS: atom_id res chain seq x y z
N MET A 1 23.23 1.70 -6.69
CA MET A 1 22.00 1.14 -7.27
C MET A 1 21.41 2.19 -8.19
N THR A 2 20.74 1.83 -9.24
CA THR A 2 20.17 2.79 -10.21
C THR A 2 18.72 3.07 -9.83
N VAL A 3 18.31 4.35 -9.91
CA VAL A 3 16.96 4.80 -9.55
C VAL A 3 15.98 4.48 -10.70
N ALA A 4 14.89 3.79 -10.39
CA ALA A 4 13.82 3.48 -11.32
C ALA A 4 12.75 4.59 -11.35
N VAL A 5 12.43 5.17 -10.19
CA VAL A 5 11.47 6.27 -10.08
C VAL A 5 12.03 7.30 -9.11
N HIS A 6 12.07 8.56 -9.53
CA HIS A 6 12.52 9.71 -8.74
C HIS A 6 11.40 10.74 -8.64
N LEU A 7 11.10 11.20 -7.45
CA LEU A 7 10.15 12.28 -7.20
C LEU A 7 10.87 13.42 -6.47
N GLU A 8 10.63 14.64 -6.94
CA GLU A 8 11.18 15.84 -6.30
C GLU A 8 10.06 16.88 -6.09
N ASN A 9 9.72 17.14 -4.83
CA ASN A 9 8.73 18.13 -4.40
C ASN A 9 7.37 17.97 -5.12
N LEU A 10 6.98 16.74 -5.47
CA LEU A 10 5.80 16.45 -6.27
C LEU A 10 4.53 16.84 -5.52
N THR A 11 3.69 17.67 -6.14
CA THR A 11 2.50 18.24 -5.53
C THR A 11 1.30 18.16 -6.47
N ARG A 12 0.13 17.80 -5.94
CA ARG A 12 -1.14 17.90 -6.66
C ARG A 12 -2.23 18.56 -5.83
N ARG A 13 -2.87 19.57 -6.43
CA ARG A 13 -4.00 20.31 -5.86
C ARG A 13 -5.23 20.19 -6.75
N PHE A 14 -6.40 20.03 -6.14
CA PHE A 14 -7.71 20.00 -6.79
C PHE A 14 -8.62 21.04 -6.10
N ASN A 15 -9.05 22.06 -6.81
CA ASN A 15 -10.04 23.05 -6.32
C ASN A 15 -9.84 23.46 -4.84
N GLY A 16 -8.59 23.73 -4.44
CA GLY A 16 -8.23 24.14 -3.08
C GLY A 16 -7.87 22.98 -2.14
N LEU A 17 -8.15 21.72 -2.48
CA LEU A 17 -7.69 20.55 -1.74
C LEU A 17 -6.28 20.17 -2.20
N VAL A 18 -5.35 20.00 -1.27
CA VAL A 18 -4.02 19.45 -1.54
C VAL A 18 -4.11 17.93 -1.37
N ALA A 19 -4.10 17.20 -2.48
CA ALA A 19 -4.19 15.74 -2.46
C ALA A 19 -2.81 15.07 -2.29
N VAL A 20 -1.75 15.72 -2.80
CA VAL A 20 -0.35 15.34 -2.60
C VAL A 20 0.42 16.62 -2.34
N ASP A 21 1.20 16.69 -1.27
CA ASP A 21 1.85 17.88 -0.75
C ASP A 21 3.36 17.66 -0.60
N ASN A 22 4.09 18.10 -1.64
CA ASN A 22 5.56 18.23 -1.60
C ASN A 22 6.28 16.92 -1.23
N ILE A 23 5.94 15.80 -1.89
CA ILE A 23 6.58 14.51 -1.63
C ILE A 23 7.85 14.34 -2.46
N SER A 24 8.91 13.78 -1.84
CA SER A 24 10.19 13.51 -2.48
C SER A 24 10.74 12.18 -1.99
N PHE A 25 11.06 11.27 -2.90
CA PHE A 25 11.73 9.99 -2.61
C PHE A 25 12.18 9.31 -3.89
N ASP A 26 13.05 8.32 -3.72
CA ASP A 26 13.57 7.47 -4.80
C ASP A 26 13.09 6.02 -4.62
N ILE A 27 12.89 5.33 -5.75
CA ILE A 27 12.62 3.89 -5.81
C ILE A 27 13.70 3.25 -6.67
N GLU A 28 14.31 2.18 -6.18
CA GLU A 28 15.40 1.50 -6.85
C GLU A 28 14.90 0.48 -7.87
N HIS A 29 15.73 0.16 -8.89
CA HIS A 29 15.39 -0.90 -9.84
C HIS A 29 15.26 -2.28 -9.16
N GLY A 30 14.21 -3.02 -9.51
CA GLY A 30 13.91 -4.35 -8.95
C GLY A 30 13.32 -4.33 -7.54
N GLU A 31 13.05 -3.15 -6.98
CA GLU A 31 12.45 -2.98 -5.66
C GLU A 31 10.93 -3.21 -5.72
N ILE A 32 10.37 -3.82 -4.68
CA ILE A 32 8.93 -3.74 -4.38
C ILE A 32 8.74 -2.61 -3.37
N PHE A 33 8.17 -1.52 -3.83
CA PHE A 33 7.92 -0.33 -3.03
C PHE A 33 6.44 -0.18 -2.69
N GLY A 34 6.12 -0.02 -1.41
CA GLY A 34 4.75 0.16 -0.91
C GLY A 34 4.45 1.62 -0.61
N LEU A 35 3.33 2.12 -1.13
CA LEU A 35 2.74 3.38 -0.69
C LEU A 35 1.55 3.05 0.21
N LEU A 36 1.77 3.10 1.52
CA LEU A 36 0.84 2.68 2.56
C LEU A 36 0.11 3.89 3.16
N GLY A 37 -1.19 3.79 3.34
CA GLY A 37 -1.97 4.84 4.01
C GLY A 37 -3.47 4.65 3.87
N PRO A 38 -4.29 5.43 4.58
CA PRO A 38 -5.74 5.35 4.52
C PRO A 38 -6.31 5.79 3.17
N ASN A 39 -7.60 5.57 2.98
CA ASN A 39 -8.31 6.05 1.81
C ASN A 39 -8.35 7.58 1.79
N GLY A 40 -7.98 8.19 0.66
CA GLY A 40 -7.87 9.64 0.52
C GLY A 40 -6.53 10.24 0.96
N ALA A 41 -5.56 9.44 1.40
CA ALA A 41 -4.23 9.91 1.79
C ALA A 41 -3.37 10.44 0.63
N GLY A 42 -3.75 10.17 -0.65
CA GLY A 42 -3.02 10.63 -1.83
C GLY A 42 -2.34 9.51 -2.65
N LYS A 43 -2.50 8.22 -2.28
CA LYS A 43 -1.87 7.07 -2.92
C LYS A 43 -2.15 6.98 -4.42
N THR A 44 -3.42 6.81 -4.80
CA THR A 44 -3.86 6.72 -6.21
C THR A 44 -3.54 8.00 -6.98
N THR A 45 -3.60 9.17 -6.33
CA THR A 45 -3.21 10.45 -6.96
C THR A 45 -1.72 10.46 -7.31
N THR A 46 -0.86 9.98 -6.41
CA THR A 46 0.58 9.85 -6.67
C THR A 46 0.83 8.88 -7.83
N LEU A 47 0.20 7.71 -7.81
CA LEU A 47 0.29 6.73 -8.92
C LEU A 47 -0.16 7.33 -10.25
N SER A 48 -1.27 8.09 -10.24
CA SER A 48 -1.82 8.74 -11.44
C SER A 48 -0.87 9.79 -12.03
N MET A 49 -0.13 10.50 -11.20
CA MET A 49 0.91 11.43 -11.67
C MET A 49 2.09 10.68 -12.30
N LEU A 50 2.62 9.67 -11.61
CA LEU A 50 3.75 8.87 -12.11
C LEU A 50 3.41 8.10 -13.39
N SER A 51 2.16 7.69 -13.57
CA SER A 51 1.68 7.03 -14.80
C SER A 51 1.24 7.99 -15.91
N THR A 52 1.46 9.29 -15.73
CA THR A 52 1.10 10.36 -16.69
C THR A 52 -0.39 10.52 -16.98
N MET A 53 -1.26 9.98 -16.12
CA MET A 53 -2.71 10.16 -16.22
C MET A 53 -3.17 11.49 -15.63
N LEU A 54 -2.36 12.06 -14.76
CA LEU A 54 -2.62 13.32 -14.08
C LEU A 54 -1.34 14.15 -14.06
N LYS A 55 -1.43 15.40 -14.51
CA LYS A 55 -0.28 16.31 -14.42
C LYS A 55 -0.09 16.82 -12.99
N PRO A 56 1.16 16.90 -12.50
CA PRO A 56 1.43 17.56 -11.23
C PRO A 56 1.04 19.05 -11.27
N THR A 57 0.79 19.62 -10.10
CA THR A 57 0.60 21.09 -9.97
C THR A 57 1.95 21.79 -9.83
N SER A 58 2.92 21.13 -9.21
CA SER A 58 4.31 21.55 -9.08
C SER A 58 5.20 20.36 -8.69
N GLY A 59 6.51 20.56 -8.74
CA GLY A 59 7.51 19.52 -8.57
C GLY A 59 7.75 18.75 -9.85
N SER A 60 8.58 17.73 -9.81
CA SER A 60 8.94 16.90 -10.94
C SER A 60 9.04 15.43 -10.56
N ALA A 61 8.93 14.53 -11.55
CA ALA A 61 9.25 13.13 -11.35
C ALA A 61 9.76 12.51 -12.66
N THR A 62 10.58 11.46 -12.51
CA THR A 62 11.01 10.63 -13.63
C THR A 62 10.69 9.18 -13.37
N VAL A 63 10.34 8.44 -14.41
CA VAL A 63 10.14 6.99 -14.40
C VAL A 63 11.09 6.40 -15.45
N ASN A 64 11.98 5.49 -15.04
CA ASN A 64 13.06 4.98 -15.89
C ASN A 64 13.95 6.09 -16.49
N GLY A 65 14.17 7.19 -15.76
CA GLY A 65 14.90 8.36 -16.26
C GLY A 65 14.11 9.20 -17.26
N ILE A 66 12.84 8.89 -17.55
CA ILE A 66 11.96 9.62 -18.46
C ILE A 66 11.09 10.57 -17.65
N ASP A 67 11.09 11.85 -17.98
CA ASP A 67 10.29 12.87 -17.31
C ASP A 67 8.80 12.69 -17.62
N ILE A 68 7.96 12.72 -16.57
CA ILE A 68 6.52 12.43 -16.64
C ILE A 68 5.72 13.52 -17.38
N GLU A 69 6.25 14.73 -17.54
CA GLU A 69 5.57 15.84 -18.23
C GLU A 69 6.11 16.06 -19.64
N HIS A 70 7.39 15.76 -19.89
CA HIS A 70 8.03 16.04 -21.16
C HIS A 70 7.94 14.87 -22.17
N ASP A 71 7.86 13.61 -21.71
CA ASP A 71 7.72 12.43 -22.57
C ASP A 71 6.73 11.42 -21.98
N GLU A 72 5.45 11.81 -21.93
CA GLU A 72 4.36 10.94 -21.44
C GLU A 72 4.29 9.61 -22.19
N ASP A 73 4.54 9.60 -23.51
CA ASP A 73 4.49 8.37 -24.33
C ASP A 73 5.65 7.44 -24.01
N GLY A 74 6.83 7.96 -23.76
CA GLY A 74 7.99 7.20 -23.29
C GLY A 74 7.73 6.55 -21.95
N VAL A 75 7.19 7.31 -20.99
CA VAL A 75 6.77 6.77 -19.69
C VAL A 75 5.75 5.65 -19.85
N ARG A 76 4.65 5.86 -20.60
CA ARG A 76 3.58 4.85 -20.82
C ARG A 76 4.08 3.55 -21.47
N LYS A 77 5.11 3.64 -22.31
CA LYS A 77 5.75 2.45 -22.91
C LYS A 77 6.64 1.70 -21.92
N SER A 78 7.18 2.38 -20.91
CA SER A 78 8.08 1.81 -19.91
C SER A 78 7.37 1.21 -18.70
N ILE A 79 6.08 1.51 -18.53
CA ILE A 79 5.29 1.11 -17.36
C ILE A 79 4.17 0.13 -17.72
N GLY A 80 3.87 -0.79 -16.81
CA GLY A 80 2.58 -1.49 -16.74
C GLY A 80 1.75 -0.90 -15.61
N ILE A 81 0.45 -0.87 -15.76
CA ILE A 81 -0.46 -0.37 -14.71
C ILE A 81 -1.67 -1.27 -14.56
N VAL A 82 -2.01 -1.55 -13.31
CA VAL A 82 -3.22 -2.27 -12.91
C VAL A 82 -3.96 -1.39 -11.90
N PHE A 83 -5.12 -0.89 -12.33
CA PHE A 83 -5.95 0.00 -11.53
C PHE A 83 -6.74 -0.76 -10.46
N GLN A 84 -7.27 -0.03 -9.49
CA GLN A 84 -8.19 -0.57 -8.50
C GLN A 84 -9.45 -1.13 -9.17
N ASP A 85 -10.05 -0.37 -10.10
CA ASP A 85 -11.20 -0.80 -10.88
C ASP A 85 -10.78 -1.77 -11.99
N GLN A 86 -11.60 -2.81 -12.21
CA GLN A 86 -11.37 -3.78 -13.26
C GLN A 86 -11.48 -3.14 -14.64
N SER A 87 -10.52 -3.46 -15.50
CA SER A 87 -10.39 -2.90 -16.85
C SER A 87 -10.36 -3.97 -17.95
N LEU A 88 -10.73 -5.22 -17.61
CA LEU A 88 -10.90 -6.30 -18.57
C LEU A 88 -12.28 -6.21 -19.23
N ASP A 89 -12.34 -6.58 -20.49
CA ASP A 89 -13.61 -6.80 -21.17
C ASP A 89 -14.17 -8.17 -20.75
N GLU A 90 -15.30 -8.16 -20.05
CA GLU A 90 -15.91 -9.37 -19.50
C GLU A 90 -16.53 -10.28 -20.57
N GLU A 91 -16.86 -9.77 -21.75
CA GLU A 91 -17.43 -10.54 -22.86
C GLU A 91 -16.37 -11.20 -23.75
N LEU A 92 -15.10 -10.83 -23.57
CA LEU A 92 -13.97 -11.44 -24.25
C LEU A 92 -13.37 -12.57 -23.41
N THR A 93 -12.68 -13.48 -24.09
CA THR A 93 -11.85 -14.51 -23.46
C THR A 93 -10.60 -13.90 -22.84
N ALA A 94 -9.90 -14.66 -21.97
CA ALA A 94 -8.60 -14.22 -21.44
C ALA A 94 -7.59 -13.97 -22.55
N TRP A 95 -7.55 -14.85 -23.57
CA TRP A 95 -6.69 -14.69 -24.73
C TRP A 95 -7.01 -13.42 -25.52
N GLU A 96 -8.26 -13.15 -25.81
CA GLU A 96 -8.70 -11.99 -26.61
C GLU A 96 -8.39 -10.68 -25.88
N ASN A 97 -8.61 -10.61 -24.57
CA ASN A 97 -8.20 -9.45 -23.76
C ASN A 97 -6.69 -9.15 -23.90
N MET A 98 -5.86 -10.19 -23.84
CA MET A 98 -4.40 -10.07 -23.99
C MET A 98 -4.03 -9.70 -25.43
N ASP A 99 -4.62 -10.35 -26.43
CA ASP A 99 -4.33 -10.07 -27.86
C ASP A 99 -4.72 -8.65 -28.25
N PHE A 100 -5.87 -8.19 -27.81
CA PHE A 100 -6.33 -6.81 -28.01
C PHE A 100 -5.35 -5.79 -27.42
N HIS A 101 -4.94 -5.98 -26.16
CA HIS A 101 -3.97 -5.12 -25.51
C HIS A 101 -2.61 -5.11 -26.22
N GLY A 102 -2.12 -6.28 -26.63
CA GLY A 102 -0.87 -6.39 -27.35
C GLY A 102 -0.89 -5.70 -28.74
N ARG A 103 -2.06 -5.61 -29.38
CA ARG A 103 -2.23 -4.84 -30.62
C ARG A 103 -2.15 -3.33 -30.37
N LEU A 104 -2.71 -2.84 -29.24
CA LEU A 104 -2.58 -1.43 -28.87
C LEU A 104 -1.10 -1.01 -28.71
N TYR A 105 -0.28 -1.89 -28.15
CA TYR A 105 1.17 -1.68 -28.05
C TYR A 105 1.95 -2.03 -29.34
N ARG A 106 1.24 -2.35 -30.44
CA ARG A 106 1.83 -2.68 -31.75
C ARG A 106 2.84 -3.84 -31.69
N ILE A 107 2.64 -4.79 -30.77
CA ILE A 107 3.48 -5.98 -30.66
C ILE A 107 3.26 -6.88 -31.89
N PRO A 108 4.33 -7.29 -32.62
CA PRO A 108 4.21 -8.18 -33.78
C PRO A 108 3.47 -9.48 -33.42
N ALA A 109 2.67 -10.02 -34.35
CA ALA A 109 1.73 -11.10 -34.08
C ALA A 109 2.39 -12.35 -33.47
N ASP A 110 3.55 -12.76 -33.97
CA ASP A 110 4.25 -13.96 -33.50
C ASP A 110 4.81 -13.76 -32.08
N ILE A 111 5.44 -12.61 -31.83
CA ILE A 111 5.93 -12.22 -30.50
C ILE A 111 4.77 -12.12 -29.52
N ARG A 112 3.66 -11.51 -29.95
CA ARG A 112 2.46 -11.33 -29.10
C ARG A 112 1.88 -12.68 -28.68
N LYS A 113 1.71 -13.63 -29.61
CA LYS A 113 1.22 -14.97 -29.31
C LYS A 113 2.11 -15.71 -28.31
N GLN A 114 3.43 -15.64 -28.52
CA GLN A 114 4.39 -16.24 -27.59
C GLN A 114 4.26 -15.63 -26.20
N ARG A 115 4.30 -14.31 -26.08
CA ARG A 115 4.20 -13.60 -24.79
C ARG A 115 2.88 -13.86 -24.06
N ILE A 116 1.75 -13.90 -24.79
CA ILE A 116 0.45 -14.24 -24.20
C ILE A 116 0.50 -15.63 -23.58
N THR A 117 1.03 -16.63 -24.30
CA THR A 117 1.14 -17.99 -23.80
C THR A 117 2.01 -18.06 -22.54
N GLU A 118 3.19 -17.41 -22.58
CA GLU A 118 4.11 -17.35 -21.43
C GLU A 118 3.47 -16.68 -20.21
N LEU A 119 2.79 -15.55 -20.42
CA LEU A 119 2.17 -14.80 -19.33
C LEU A 119 0.94 -15.52 -18.75
N LEU A 120 0.08 -16.13 -19.59
CA LEU A 120 -1.05 -16.91 -19.13
C LEU A 120 -0.60 -18.14 -18.31
N LYS A 121 0.50 -18.78 -18.73
CA LYS A 121 1.13 -19.85 -17.96
C LYS A 121 1.67 -19.34 -16.62
N LEU A 122 2.37 -18.20 -16.65
CA LEU A 122 2.94 -17.57 -15.45
C LEU A 122 1.86 -17.23 -14.40
N VAL A 123 0.67 -16.79 -14.84
CA VAL A 123 -0.46 -16.48 -13.94
C VAL A 123 -1.41 -17.66 -13.70
N GLU A 124 -1.04 -18.88 -14.12
CA GLU A 124 -1.85 -20.10 -13.97
C GLU A 124 -3.26 -19.99 -14.59
N LEU A 125 -3.34 -19.37 -15.77
CA LEU A 125 -4.58 -19.21 -16.54
C LEU A 125 -4.50 -19.82 -17.95
N GLU A 126 -3.46 -20.61 -18.25
CA GLU A 126 -3.26 -21.21 -19.57
C GLU A 126 -4.43 -22.12 -19.97
N ASP A 127 -4.89 -22.98 -19.05
CA ASP A 127 -6.01 -23.90 -19.28
C ASP A 127 -7.36 -23.17 -19.42
N ARG A 128 -7.45 -21.93 -18.99
CA ARG A 128 -8.63 -21.09 -19.01
C ARG A 128 -8.55 -19.97 -20.08
N LYS A 129 -7.57 -20.01 -20.96
CA LYS A 129 -7.30 -18.96 -21.96
C LYS A 129 -8.46 -18.65 -22.91
N ASN A 130 -9.27 -19.68 -23.20
CA ASN A 130 -10.42 -19.57 -24.10
C ASN A 130 -11.74 -19.33 -23.36
N ASP A 131 -11.72 -19.23 -22.04
CA ASP A 131 -12.93 -18.97 -21.26
C ASP A 131 -13.19 -17.46 -21.20
N ILE A 132 -14.47 -17.12 -21.23
CA ILE A 132 -14.94 -15.72 -21.14
C ILE A 132 -14.64 -15.19 -19.72
N VAL A 133 -14.04 -13.98 -19.66
CA VAL A 133 -13.59 -13.36 -18.40
C VAL A 133 -14.72 -13.17 -17.39
N LYS A 134 -15.95 -13.00 -17.82
CA LYS A 134 -17.13 -12.94 -16.96
C LYS A 134 -17.28 -14.15 -16.02
N THR A 135 -16.75 -15.33 -16.41
CA THR A 135 -16.78 -16.56 -15.61
C THR A 135 -15.66 -16.65 -14.60
N PHE A 136 -14.72 -15.70 -14.60
CA PHE A 136 -13.53 -15.71 -13.73
C PHE A 136 -13.88 -15.24 -12.32
N SER A 137 -13.21 -15.84 -11.31
CA SER A 137 -13.21 -15.30 -9.96
C SER A 137 -12.48 -13.94 -9.91
N GLY A 138 -12.70 -13.16 -8.86
CA GLY A 138 -11.98 -11.88 -8.66
C GLY A 138 -10.45 -12.04 -8.72
N GLY A 139 -9.92 -13.07 -8.09
CA GLY A 139 -8.48 -13.37 -8.13
C GLY A 139 -7.98 -13.77 -9.52
N MET A 140 -8.76 -14.53 -10.30
CA MET A 140 -8.42 -14.86 -11.69
C MET A 140 -8.40 -13.60 -12.57
N ARG A 141 -9.38 -12.71 -12.41
CA ARG A 141 -9.41 -11.43 -13.13
C ARG A 141 -8.19 -10.59 -12.77
N ARG A 142 -7.86 -10.49 -11.47
CA ARG A 142 -6.70 -9.70 -11.03
C ARG A 142 -5.38 -10.23 -11.56
N ARG A 143 -5.19 -11.55 -11.58
CA ARG A 143 -4.02 -12.18 -12.21
C ARG A 143 -3.94 -11.91 -13.71
N LEU A 144 -5.07 -11.95 -14.42
CA LEU A 144 -5.13 -11.62 -15.84
C LEU A 144 -4.79 -10.15 -16.11
N GLU A 145 -5.26 -9.22 -15.27
CA GLU A 145 -4.91 -7.79 -15.38
C GLU A 145 -3.40 -7.56 -15.24
N ILE A 146 -2.77 -8.22 -14.26
CA ILE A 146 -1.33 -8.15 -14.06
C ILE A 146 -0.60 -8.72 -15.28
N ALA A 147 -1.00 -9.90 -15.78
CA ALA A 147 -0.43 -10.49 -16.99
C ALA A 147 -0.55 -9.55 -18.19
N ARG A 148 -1.72 -8.90 -18.35
CA ARG A 148 -1.95 -7.92 -19.39
C ARG A 148 -1.01 -6.71 -19.27
N GLY A 149 -0.83 -6.20 -18.04
CA GLY A 149 0.08 -5.09 -17.75
C GLY A 149 1.56 -5.40 -18.07
N LEU A 150 1.92 -6.68 -18.09
CA LEU A 150 3.30 -7.14 -18.40
C LEU A 150 3.56 -7.43 -19.88
N LEU A 151 2.53 -7.43 -20.73
CA LEU A 151 2.61 -7.94 -22.09
C LEU A 151 3.62 -7.20 -22.99
N HIS A 152 3.80 -5.91 -22.77
CA HIS A 152 4.75 -5.07 -23.52
C HIS A 152 6.14 -4.98 -22.86
N HIS A 153 6.42 -5.81 -21.82
CA HIS A 153 7.68 -5.86 -21.07
C HIS A 153 8.06 -4.54 -20.38
N PRO A 154 7.20 -4.00 -19.54
CA PRO A 154 7.51 -2.80 -18.77
C PRO A 154 8.66 -3.04 -17.79
N SER A 155 9.43 -2.00 -17.50
CA SER A 155 10.46 -2.03 -16.45
C SER A 155 9.89 -1.74 -15.07
N VAL A 156 8.75 -1.03 -15.02
CA VAL A 156 8.06 -0.65 -13.79
C VAL A 156 6.59 -1.10 -13.88
N LEU A 157 6.09 -1.74 -12.84
CA LEU A 157 4.70 -2.16 -12.72
C LEU A 157 4.02 -1.41 -11.55
N PHE A 158 2.98 -0.64 -11.87
CA PHE A 158 2.13 0.01 -10.89
C PHE A 158 0.92 -0.86 -10.57
N LEU A 159 0.66 -1.09 -9.28
CA LEU A 159 -0.46 -1.87 -8.77
C LEU A 159 -1.26 -1.01 -7.77
N ASP A 160 -2.45 -0.56 -8.17
CA ASP A 160 -3.31 0.21 -7.27
C ASP A 160 -4.24 -0.74 -6.50
N GLU A 161 -3.99 -0.89 -5.19
CA GLU A 161 -4.70 -1.78 -4.27
C GLU A 161 -4.92 -3.21 -4.84
N PRO A 162 -3.85 -3.95 -5.17
CA PRO A 162 -3.92 -5.17 -5.96
C PRO A 162 -4.75 -6.29 -5.33
N THR A 163 -4.90 -6.31 -4.02
CA THR A 163 -5.59 -7.40 -3.29
C THR A 163 -6.93 -6.98 -2.70
N LEU A 164 -7.41 -5.78 -3.03
CA LEU A 164 -8.67 -5.28 -2.50
C LEU A 164 -9.84 -6.20 -2.89
N GLY A 165 -10.64 -6.59 -1.88
CA GLY A 165 -11.82 -7.43 -2.09
C GLY A 165 -11.54 -8.92 -2.36
N LEU A 166 -10.28 -9.35 -2.27
CA LEU A 166 -9.91 -10.76 -2.38
C LEU A 166 -9.98 -11.45 -1.02
N ASP A 167 -10.35 -12.73 -1.02
CA ASP A 167 -10.26 -13.59 0.16
C ASP A 167 -8.80 -13.84 0.57
N PRO A 168 -8.53 -14.22 1.84
CA PRO A 168 -7.17 -14.36 2.35
C PRO A 168 -6.31 -15.37 1.58
N GLN A 169 -6.88 -16.45 1.08
CA GLN A 169 -6.15 -17.47 0.32
C GLN A 169 -5.70 -16.91 -1.04
N THR A 170 -6.63 -16.30 -1.77
CA THR A 170 -6.37 -15.67 -3.07
C THR A 170 -5.34 -14.53 -2.93
N ARG A 171 -5.44 -13.74 -1.84
CA ARG A 171 -4.47 -12.69 -1.51
C ARG A 171 -3.06 -13.24 -1.34
N ASN A 172 -2.90 -14.31 -0.55
CA ASN A 172 -1.59 -14.95 -0.35
C ASN A 172 -0.97 -15.47 -1.66
N HIS A 173 -1.77 -16.07 -2.54
CA HIS A 173 -1.30 -16.50 -3.87
C HIS A 173 -0.85 -15.32 -4.71
N LEU A 174 -1.60 -14.21 -4.70
CA LEU A 174 -1.23 -13.01 -5.46
C LEU A 174 0.06 -12.38 -4.93
N TRP A 175 0.28 -12.36 -3.62
CA TRP A 175 1.53 -11.89 -3.02
C TRP A 175 2.75 -12.70 -3.47
N GLN A 176 2.64 -14.04 -3.47
CA GLN A 176 3.70 -14.91 -3.97
C GLN A 176 4.02 -14.60 -5.44
N TYR A 177 2.98 -14.39 -6.24
CA TYR A 177 3.13 -14.05 -7.65
C TYR A 177 3.83 -12.69 -7.84
N ILE A 178 3.43 -11.65 -7.12
CA ILE A 178 4.07 -10.32 -7.17
C ILE A 178 5.55 -10.43 -6.75
N ALA A 179 5.85 -11.16 -5.69
CA ALA A 179 7.24 -11.38 -5.26
C ALA A 179 8.09 -12.09 -6.34
N THR A 180 7.54 -13.11 -7.00
CA THR A 180 8.20 -13.83 -8.10
C THR A 180 8.51 -12.88 -9.27
N LEU A 181 7.59 -11.99 -9.64
CA LEU A 181 7.82 -11.02 -10.72
C LEU A 181 9.01 -10.09 -10.43
N ALA A 182 9.13 -9.58 -9.21
CA ALA A 182 10.25 -8.73 -8.84
C ALA A 182 11.57 -9.51 -8.83
N GLN A 183 11.59 -10.68 -8.17
CA GLN A 183 12.83 -11.45 -7.95
C GLN A 183 13.36 -12.11 -9.23
N GLU A 184 12.49 -12.74 -10.03
CA GLU A 184 12.91 -13.51 -11.20
C GLU A 184 12.98 -12.69 -12.48
N LYS A 185 12.15 -11.65 -12.62
CA LYS A 185 12.09 -10.81 -13.81
C LYS A 185 12.78 -9.45 -13.64
N GLY A 186 13.21 -9.12 -12.43
CA GLY A 186 13.84 -7.83 -12.11
C GLY A 186 12.93 -6.62 -12.35
N ILE A 187 11.61 -6.80 -12.29
CA ILE A 187 10.63 -5.74 -12.50
C ILE A 187 10.52 -4.91 -11.23
N THR A 188 10.63 -3.60 -11.35
CA THR A 188 10.32 -2.68 -10.24
C THR A 188 8.82 -2.63 -10.04
N ILE A 189 8.35 -2.85 -8.80
CA ILE A 189 6.92 -2.86 -8.50
C ILE A 189 6.60 -1.76 -7.50
N ILE A 190 5.60 -0.96 -7.83
CA ILE A 190 5.09 0.07 -6.93
C ILE A 190 3.63 -0.27 -6.65
N LEU A 191 3.32 -0.58 -5.41
CA LEU A 191 1.95 -0.89 -5.02
C LEU A 191 1.42 0.12 -4.01
N THR A 192 0.14 0.44 -4.15
CA THR A 192 -0.59 1.16 -3.11
C THR A 192 -1.40 0.17 -2.29
N THR A 193 -1.50 0.42 -1.01
CA THR A 193 -2.32 -0.41 -0.12
C THR A 193 -2.72 0.35 1.15
N HIS A 194 -3.79 -0.08 1.76
CA HIS A 194 -4.16 0.26 3.13
C HIS A 194 -4.05 -0.97 4.07
N TYR A 195 -3.62 -2.13 3.52
CA TYR A 195 -3.39 -3.34 4.29
C TYR A 195 -1.94 -3.39 4.78
N MET A 196 -1.75 -3.33 6.11
CA MET A 196 -0.43 -3.34 6.75
C MET A 196 0.32 -4.64 6.52
N ASP A 197 -0.39 -5.77 6.56
CA ASP A 197 0.15 -7.11 6.33
C ASP A 197 0.67 -7.29 4.89
N GLU A 198 0.03 -6.65 3.90
CA GLU A 198 0.51 -6.63 2.53
C GLU A 198 1.84 -5.86 2.40
N ALA A 199 1.88 -4.65 2.96
CA ALA A 199 3.08 -3.83 2.95
C ALA A 199 4.24 -4.49 3.70
N ASP A 200 3.97 -5.05 4.89
CA ASP A 200 4.99 -5.73 5.73
C ASP A 200 5.57 -6.97 5.06
N ARG A 201 4.75 -7.72 4.33
CA ARG A 201 5.15 -9.00 3.74
C ARG A 201 5.81 -8.87 2.38
N LEU A 202 5.37 -7.92 1.56
CA LEU A 202 5.81 -7.80 0.17
C LEU A 202 6.90 -6.76 -0.06
N CYS A 203 6.83 -5.63 0.65
CA CYS A 203 7.63 -4.48 0.27
C CYS A 203 9.03 -4.51 0.85
N ASN A 204 10.00 -4.14 0.03
CA ASN A 204 11.39 -3.90 0.48
C ASN A 204 11.45 -2.61 1.30
N ARG A 205 10.79 -1.55 0.83
CA ARG A 205 10.59 -0.30 1.58
C ARG A 205 9.13 0.14 1.46
N VAL A 206 8.69 0.88 2.47
CA VAL A 206 7.35 1.41 2.57
C VAL A 206 7.43 2.91 2.86
N ALA A 207 6.75 3.70 2.03
CA ALA A 207 6.43 5.08 2.35
C ALA A 207 5.02 5.12 2.96
N ILE A 208 4.92 5.59 4.19
CA ILE A 208 3.64 5.83 4.84
C ILE A 208 3.19 7.23 4.47
N ILE A 209 2.02 7.31 3.83
CA ILE A 209 1.44 8.59 3.39
C ILE A 209 0.16 8.88 4.18
N ASP A 210 0.05 10.10 4.68
CA ASP A 210 -1.15 10.62 5.32
C ASP A 210 -1.38 12.08 4.94
N HIS A 211 -2.64 12.43 4.67
CA HIS A 211 -3.03 13.79 4.22
C HIS A 211 -2.11 14.39 3.13
N GLY A 212 -1.71 13.56 2.17
CA GLY A 212 -0.86 13.94 1.04
C GLY A 212 0.62 14.04 1.34
N LYS A 213 1.08 13.75 2.56
CA LYS A 213 2.48 13.85 2.98
C LYS A 213 3.09 12.50 3.31
N ILE A 214 4.36 12.29 3.00
CA ILE A 214 5.11 11.15 3.50
C ILE A 214 5.48 11.42 4.96
N ILE A 215 4.98 10.57 5.87
CA ILE A 215 5.24 10.70 7.31
C ILE A 215 6.36 9.76 7.79
N ALA A 216 6.61 8.67 7.07
CA ALA A 216 7.73 7.77 7.31
C ALA A 216 8.11 7.04 6.02
N LEU A 217 9.38 6.70 5.83
CA LEU A 217 9.88 5.94 4.70
C LEU A 217 11.10 5.13 5.13
N ASP A 218 10.96 3.80 5.15
CA ASP A 218 12.07 2.86 5.43
C ASP A 218 11.64 1.43 5.10
N THR A 219 12.48 0.45 5.38
CA THR A 219 12.10 -0.96 5.37
C THR A 219 11.02 -1.23 6.45
N PRO A 220 10.07 -2.17 6.23
CA PRO A 220 9.09 -2.53 7.26
C PRO A 220 9.74 -2.88 8.61
N LYS A 221 10.89 -3.52 8.58
CA LYS A 221 11.64 -3.86 9.78
C LYS A 221 12.10 -2.61 10.55
N ASN A 222 12.79 -1.68 9.87
CA ASN A 222 13.31 -0.47 10.51
C ASN A 222 12.17 0.40 11.07
N LEU A 223 11.06 0.50 10.34
CA LEU A 223 9.87 1.23 10.81
C LEU A 223 9.33 0.64 12.12
N LYS A 224 9.22 -0.69 12.20
CA LYS A 224 8.78 -1.39 13.42
C LYS A 224 9.79 -1.31 14.57
N ASP A 225 11.08 -1.42 14.25
CA ASP A 225 12.15 -1.29 15.25
C ASP A 225 12.17 0.12 15.87
N GLY A 226 11.72 1.15 15.14
CA GLY A 226 11.54 2.53 15.60
C GLY A 226 10.50 2.72 16.71
N ILE A 227 9.58 1.76 16.90
CA ILE A 227 8.60 1.77 18.01
C ILE A 227 9.28 1.55 19.36
N GLY A 228 10.46 0.91 19.40
CA GLY A 228 11.27 0.81 20.60
C GLY A 228 11.09 -0.44 21.44
N GLY A 229 10.50 -1.50 20.88
CA GLY A 229 10.33 -2.80 21.55
C GLY A 229 8.97 -3.45 21.35
N ASP A 230 8.61 -4.34 22.25
CA ASP A 230 7.27 -4.96 22.26
C ASP A 230 6.20 -3.93 22.60
N VAL A 231 4.98 -4.16 22.14
CA VAL A 231 3.83 -3.30 22.40
C VAL A 231 2.91 -3.99 23.39
N VAL A 232 2.58 -3.28 24.46
CA VAL A 232 1.58 -3.69 25.45
C VAL A 232 0.38 -2.73 25.36
N THR A 233 -0.76 -3.25 24.98
CA THR A 233 -2.03 -2.51 24.92
C THR A 233 -2.83 -2.77 26.19
N ILE A 234 -3.24 -1.73 26.89
CA ILE A 234 -4.01 -1.81 28.14
C ILE A 234 -5.31 -1.03 27.96
N GLN A 235 -6.45 -1.69 28.13
CA GLN A 235 -7.76 -1.03 28.17
C GLN A 235 -8.19 -0.75 29.61
N SER A 236 -8.68 0.46 29.85
CA SER A 236 -9.10 0.91 31.14
C SER A 236 -10.18 2.01 31.06
N PRO A 237 -11.12 2.07 31.98
CA PRO A 237 -12.02 3.22 32.11
C PRO A 237 -11.31 4.51 32.58
N ASP A 238 -10.06 4.40 33.07
CA ASP A 238 -9.22 5.54 33.47
C ASP A 238 -7.82 5.42 32.84
N PRO A 239 -7.70 5.65 31.52
CA PRO A 239 -6.42 5.54 30.81
C PRO A 239 -5.39 6.59 31.29
N ALA A 240 -5.82 7.76 31.77
CA ALA A 240 -4.93 8.78 32.28
C ALA A 240 -4.21 8.33 33.57
N ALA A 241 -4.87 7.56 34.42
CA ALA A 241 -4.24 6.97 35.59
C ALA A 241 -3.16 5.94 35.21
N ILE A 242 -3.36 5.17 34.14
CA ILE A 242 -2.32 4.24 33.64
C ILE A 242 -1.08 5.02 33.18
N VAL A 243 -1.27 6.09 32.39
CA VAL A 243 -0.15 6.93 31.91
C VAL A 243 0.62 7.52 33.09
N ALA A 244 -0.07 7.97 34.12
CA ALA A 244 0.57 8.52 35.32
C ALA A 244 1.30 7.45 36.16
N ALA A 245 0.82 6.21 36.14
CA ALA A 245 1.37 5.11 36.93
C ALA A 245 2.62 4.47 36.27
N LEU A 246 2.69 4.47 34.96
CA LEU A 246 3.74 3.77 34.22
C LEU A 246 4.92 4.70 33.89
N THR A 247 5.81 4.92 34.86
CA THR A 247 6.99 5.81 34.76
C THR A 247 8.32 5.05 34.87
N GLU A 248 8.30 3.74 34.77
CA GLU A 248 9.46 2.88 34.95
C GLU A 248 10.52 3.06 33.86
N PRO A 249 11.86 3.00 34.20
CA PRO A 249 12.93 3.32 33.28
C PRO A 249 13.10 2.32 32.11
N TRP A 250 12.50 1.14 32.21
CA TRP A 250 12.48 0.13 31.14
C TRP A 250 11.32 0.33 30.15
N ILE A 251 10.41 1.28 30.42
CA ILE A 251 9.35 1.70 29.47
C ILE A 251 9.97 2.73 28.52
N THR A 252 9.87 2.47 27.23
CA THR A 252 10.39 3.35 26.18
C THR A 252 9.41 4.46 25.86
N ARG A 253 8.10 4.14 25.83
CA ARG A 253 7.03 5.08 25.43
C ARG A 253 5.71 4.68 26.07
N VAL A 254 4.90 5.66 26.43
CA VAL A 254 3.51 5.49 26.87
C VAL A 254 2.65 6.49 26.13
N GLU A 255 1.61 6.01 25.45
CA GLU A 255 0.69 6.83 24.67
C GLU A 255 -0.76 6.44 25.01
N GLN A 256 -1.61 7.46 25.13
CA GLN A 256 -3.05 7.27 25.33
C GLN A 256 -3.78 7.45 24.00
N HIS A 257 -4.62 6.47 23.64
CA HIS A 257 -5.51 6.53 22.49
C HIS A 257 -6.92 6.12 22.92
N ASN A 258 -7.82 7.11 23.02
CA ASN A 258 -9.18 6.89 23.53
C ASN A 258 -9.17 6.19 24.91
N ASP A 259 -9.75 4.99 25.01
CA ASP A 259 -9.83 4.17 26.23
C ASP A 259 -8.67 3.17 26.35
N GLU A 260 -7.68 3.24 25.45
CA GLU A 260 -6.52 2.37 25.41
C GLU A 260 -5.24 3.13 25.73
N VAL A 261 -4.31 2.46 26.43
CA VAL A 261 -2.93 2.93 26.62
C VAL A 261 -1.98 1.95 25.96
N ILE A 262 -1.14 2.48 25.10
CA ILE A 262 -0.10 1.74 24.38
C ILE A 262 1.24 2.00 25.05
N VAL A 263 1.89 0.93 25.49
CA VAL A 263 3.18 0.97 26.18
C VAL A 263 4.21 0.22 25.34
N SER A 264 5.28 0.91 24.93
CA SER A 264 6.41 0.29 24.24
C SER A 264 7.51 0.00 25.24
N LEU A 265 8.01 -1.24 25.24
CA LEU A 265 9.08 -1.67 26.13
C LEU A 265 9.84 -2.89 25.59
N GLN A 266 11.07 -3.08 26.04
CA GLN A 266 11.84 -4.27 25.68
C GLN A 266 11.43 -5.47 26.54
N ASN A 267 11.27 -6.65 25.92
CA ASN A 267 10.94 -7.92 26.58
C ASN A 267 9.68 -7.82 27.46
N ALA A 268 8.56 -7.37 26.86
CA ALA A 268 7.30 -7.15 27.58
C ALA A 268 6.83 -8.35 28.39
N GLU A 269 7.06 -9.58 27.92
CA GLU A 269 6.71 -10.81 28.63
C GLU A 269 7.31 -10.90 30.05
N GLN A 270 8.50 -10.32 30.26
CA GLN A 270 9.17 -10.31 31.57
C GLN A 270 8.59 -9.24 32.50
N HIS A 271 8.02 -8.18 31.94
CA HIS A 271 7.55 -7.02 32.69
C HIS A 271 6.04 -6.97 32.93
N ILE A 272 5.26 -7.82 32.25
CA ILE A 272 3.79 -7.79 32.32
C ILE A 272 3.27 -7.97 33.74
N SER A 273 3.86 -8.87 34.53
CA SER A 273 3.47 -9.10 35.92
C SER A 273 3.74 -7.87 36.79
N THR A 274 4.82 -7.15 36.52
CA THR A 274 5.19 -5.91 37.20
C THR A 274 4.21 -4.80 36.88
N ILE A 275 3.85 -4.64 35.57
CA ILE A 275 2.85 -3.66 35.12
C ILE A 275 1.52 -3.89 35.85
N VAL A 276 1.03 -5.12 35.83
CA VAL A 276 -0.24 -5.47 36.50
C VAL A 276 -0.17 -5.19 38.02
N THR A 277 0.95 -5.52 38.66
CA THR A 277 1.13 -5.26 40.09
C THR A 277 1.17 -3.78 40.40
N LEU A 278 1.86 -2.96 39.63
CA LEU A 278 1.92 -1.51 39.78
C LEU A 278 0.54 -0.88 39.65
N LEU A 279 -0.21 -1.23 38.62
CA LEU A 279 -1.56 -0.70 38.38
C LEU A 279 -2.53 -1.12 39.49
N ASN A 280 -2.48 -2.38 39.92
CA ASN A 280 -3.30 -2.86 41.05
C ASN A 280 -2.97 -2.15 42.37
N THR A 281 -1.68 -1.89 42.64
CA THR A 281 -1.25 -1.19 43.90
C THR A 281 -1.77 0.24 43.90
N GLN A 282 -1.89 0.87 42.75
CA GLN A 282 -2.45 2.22 42.60
C GLN A 282 -3.98 2.23 42.38
N GLN A 283 -4.62 1.07 42.49
CA GLN A 283 -6.08 0.89 42.34
C GLN A 283 -6.58 1.33 40.94
N VAL A 284 -5.73 1.26 39.92
CA VAL A 284 -6.11 1.56 38.55
C VAL A 284 -6.78 0.32 37.92
N PRO A 285 -8.05 0.41 37.48
CA PRO A 285 -8.74 -0.74 36.91
C PRO A 285 -8.18 -1.11 35.55
N ILE A 286 -8.00 -2.43 35.28
CA ILE A 286 -7.60 -2.98 34.01
C ILE A 286 -8.78 -3.82 33.51
N GLU A 287 -9.27 -3.51 32.28
CA GLU A 287 -10.26 -4.31 31.58
C GLU A 287 -9.63 -5.39 30.73
N SER A 288 -8.61 -5.04 30.01
CA SER A 288 -7.82 -6.00 29.22
C SER A 288 -6.36 -5.57 29.11
N ILE A 289 -5.48 -6.55 28.89
CA ILE A 289 -4.07 -6.34 28.61
C ILE A 289 -3.61 -7.33 27.57
N ALA A 290 -2.92 -6.86 26.54
CA ALA A 290 -2.39 -7.68 25.44
C ALA A 290 -0.94 -7.31 25.15
N ILE A 291 -0.15 -8.30 24.70
CA ILE A 291 1.23 -8.11 24.26
C ILE A 291 1.31 -8.56 22.81
N HIS A 292 1.95 -7.75 21.97
CA HIS A 292 2.28 -8.14 20.61
C HIS A 292 3.62 -7.54 20.13
N LYS A 293 4.19 -8.11 19.08
CA LYS A 293 5.36 -7.51 18.42
C LYS A 293 4.90 -6.31 17.60
N PRO A 294 5.76 -5.28 17.44
CA PRO A 294 5.40 -4.08 16.66
C PRO A 294 4.92 -4.43 15.25
N THR A 295 3.87 -3.78 14.83
CA THR A 295 3.28 -3.86 13.51
C THR A 295 3.38 -2.52 12.78
N LEU A 296 3.14 -2.49 11.47
CA LEU A 296 3.04 -1.22 10.74
C LEU A 296 1.81 -0.40 11.17
N GLU A 297 0.80 -1.03 11.81
CA GLU A 297 -0.34 -0.32 12.39
C GLU A 297 0.10 0.51 13.60
N ASP A 298 0.95 -0.06 14.47
CA ASP A 298 1.54 0.66 15.60
C ASP A 298 2.42 1.82 15.11
N VAL A 299 3.17 1.62 14.03
CA VAL A 299 3.96 2.69 13.39
C VAL A 299 3.03 3.81 12.92
N PHE A 300 1.98 3.50 12.17
CA PHE A 300 1.03 4.49 11.67
C PHE A 300 0.38 5.25 12.83
N LEU A 301 -0.10 4.53 13.85
CA LEU A 301 -0.72 5.10 15.03
C LEU A 301 0.23 6.05 15.77
N SER A 302 1.50 5.68 15.90
CA SER A 302 2.52 6.50 16.59
C SER A 302 2.81 7.84 15.90
N PHE A 303 2.61 7.92 14.57
CA PHE A 303 2.82 9.15 13.81
C PHE A 303 1.57 10.00 13.67
N THR A 304 0.38 9.39 13.63
CA THR A 304 -0.87 10.08 13.32
C THR A 304 -1.78 10.27 14.52
N GLY A 305 -1.57 9.48 15.59
CA GLY A 305 -2.46 9.43 16.75
C GLY A 305 -3.80 8.75 16.47
N LYS A 306 -3.94 8.07 15.31
CA LYS A 306 -5.17 7.38 14.90
C LYS A 306 -4.86 6.08 14.18
N THR A 307 -5.75 5.10 14.28
CA THR A 307 -5.68 3.91 13.43
C THR A 307 -6.14 4.21 12.01
N ILE A 308 -5.69 3.42 11.03
CA ILE A 308 -6.17 3.56 9.63
C ILE A 308 -7.70 3.41 9.55
N ARG A 309 -8.30 2.54 10.37
CA ARG A 309 -9.76 2.35 10.41
C ARG A 309 -10.51 3.58 10.89
N GLU A 310 -9.99 4.28 11.89
CA GLU A 310 -10.57 5.54 12.38
C GLU A 310 -10.47 6.65 11.34
N GLU A 311 -9.33 6.79 10.66
CA GLU A 311 -9.14 7.75 9.57
C GLU A 311 -10.10 7.49 8.39
N GLU A 312 -10.32 6.23 8.03
CA GLU A 312 -11.30 5.88 6.98
C GLU A 312 -12.74 6.22 7.38
N ALA A 313 -13.09 6.04 8.65
CA ALA A 313 -14.42 6.40 9.17
C ALA A 313 -14.63 7.92 9.15
N ASP A 314 -13.63 8.69 9.56
CA ASP A 314 -13.63 10.15 9.52
C ASP A 314 -13.75 10.68 8.08
N HIS A 315 -12.99 10.10 7.14
CA HIS A 315 -13.03 10.46 5.73
C HIS A 315 -14.40 10.20 5.10
N LYS A 316 -15.01 9.04 5.35
CA LYS A 316 -16.37 8.71 4.88
C LYS A 316 -17.41 9.68 5.44
N THR A 317 -17.26 10.09 6.69
CA THR A 317 -18.16 11.05 7.34
C THR A 317 -18.03 12.44 6.74
N LYS A 318 -16.80 12.93 6.53
CA LYS A 318 -16.52 14.21 5.86
C LYS A 318 -17.05 14.23 4.42
N MET A 319 -16.87 13.15 3.67
CA MET A 319 -17.35 13.04 2.29
C MET A 319 -18.88 13.04 2.21
N ARG A 320 -19.57 12.37 3.15
CA ARG A 320 -21.05 12.42 3.25
C ARG A 320 -21.56 13.81 3.58
N MET A 321 -20.89 14.54 4.48
CA MET A 321 -21.23 15.92 4.81
C MET A 321 -21.06 16.86 3.59
N PHE A 322 -19.94 16.73 2.86
CA PHE A 322 -19.67 17.49 1.66
C PHE A 322 -20.71 17.24 0.56
N GLN A 323 -21.08 15.98 0.30
CA GLN A 323 -22.14 15.62 -0.65
C GLN A 323 -23.53 16.17 -0.27
N ARG A 324 -23.81 16.32 1.02
CA ARG A 324 -25.05 16.96 1.50
C ARG A 324 -25.03 18.47 1.28
N MET A 325 -23.89 19.14 1.47
CA MET A 325 -23.75 20.59 1.23
C MET A 325 -23.81 20.97 -0.25
N VAL A 326 -23.37 20.11 -1.16
CA VAL A 326 -23.42 20.35 -2.63
C VAL A 326 -24.80 20.09 -3.23
N ARG A 327 -25.71 19.41 -2.52
CA ARG A 327 -27.09 19.12 -2.95
C ARG A 327 -28.12 20.18 -2.50
N HIS A 328 -27.70 21.19 -1.79
CA HIS A 328 -28.48 22.38 -1.42
C HIS A 328 -27.87 23.62 -2.08
#